data_1bfc02ab3c56689006f81bb63223328d
#
_entry.id   1bfc02ab3c56689006f81bb63223328d
#
_cell.length_a   1.000
_cell.length_b   1.000
_cell.length_c   1.000
_cell.angle_alpha   90.00
_cell.angle_beta   90.00
_cell.angle_gamma   90.00
#
_symmetry.space_group_name_H-M   'P 1'
#
loop_
_entity.id
_entity.type
_entity.pdbx_description
1 polymer ?
#
loop_
_entity_poly.entity_id
_entity_poly.type
_entity_poly.pdbx_seq_one_letter_code
_entity_poly.pdbx_strand_id
1 'polypeptide(L)'
;MVNPSFAIINQLSHDESLEWPTDHWPENKIQLNDQDFKKIIDYTFSTESIETLGRTNALLIVQNGSIVYEKYNEPINRNTKLVSYSMAKSYIGLLTGMMIDKGFIESKDEKNLLKEWQDNRKNISISHLLNMQSGLDFVEQYDNNGRSDTLEMLFGDGRFDQASFAASVALKSITPGMKFNYSTGETNILSKIIKLRLQEQNLNYQNFINDNLSSKIG
;
A
#
# COMPACT_ATOMS: atom_id res chain seq x y z
N MET A 1 22.61 -8.50 22.25
CA MET A 1 21.29 -8.00 21.83
C MET A 1 21.53 -6.62 21.25
N VAL A 2 21.53 -6.52 19.92
CA VAL A 2 21.71 -5.23 19.22
C VAL A 2 20.34 -4.60 19.15
N ASN A 3 20.17 -3.48 19.86
CA ASN A 3 18.98 -2.65 19.79
C ASN A 3 18.91 -2.10 18.35
N PRO A 4 17.88 -2.39 17.53
CA PRO A 4 17.77 -1.72 16.26
C PRO A 4 17.44 -0.25 16.56
N SER A 5 18.45 0.59 16.46
CA SER A 5 18.23 2.03 16.36
C SER A 5 17.37 2.23 15.13
N PHE A 6 16.08 2.52 15.34
CA PHE A 6 15.26 3.09 14.28
C PHE A 6 16.02 4.33 13.80
N ALA A 7 16.54 4.25 12.57
CA ALA A 7 17.04 5.45 11.93
C ALA A 7 15.91 6.46 12.00
N ILE A 8 16.10 7.54 12.75
CA ILE A 8 15.24 8.70 12.64
C ILE A 8 15.37 9.10 11.17
N ILE A 9 14.37 8.76 10.37
CA ILE A 9 14.25 9.34 9.04
C ILE A 9 14.15 10.83 9.33
N ASN A 10 15.26 11.55 9.15
CA ASN A 10 15.23 12.99 9.19
C ASN A 10 14.08 13.39 8.28
N GLN A 11 13.10 14.12 8.81
CA GLN A 11 12.05 14.71 7.99
C GLN A 11 12.76 15.33 6.80
N LEU A 12 12.46 14.82 5.59
CA LEU A 12 12.98 15.45 4.39
C LEU A 12 12.56 16.90 4.47
N SER A 13 13.53 17.81 4.61
CA SER A 13 13.23 19.23 4.65
C SER A 13 12.58 19.57 3.32
N HIS A 14 11.33 20.00 3.39
CA HIS A 14 10.66 20.54 2.22
C HIS A 14 11.26 21.92 1.93
N ASP A 15 11.64 22.13 0.69
CA ASP A 15 12.00 23.46 0.21
C ASP A 15 10.71 24.26 -0.01
N GLU A 16 10.43 25.21 0.90
CA GLU A 16 9.22 26.04 0.87
C GLU A 16 9.11 26.89 -0.41
N SER A 17 10.18 27.04 -1.18
CA SER A 17 10.16 27.70 -2.48
C SER A 17 9.57 26.84 -3.60
N LEU A 18 9.41 25.53 -3.37
CA LEU A 18 8.84 24.61 -4.35
C LEU A 18 7.31 24.58 -4.25
N GLU A 19 6.66 24.64 -5.39
CA GLU A 19 5.21 24.50 -5.47
C GLU A 19 4.79 23.04 -5.13
N TRP A 20 3.79 22.92 -4.24
CA TRP A 20 3.19 21.62 -3.95
C TRP A 20 2.11 21.26 -4.97
N PRO A 21 2.04 19.99 -5.41
CA PRO A 21 0.99 19.54 -6.32
C PRO A 21 -0.35 19.32 -5.58
N THR A 22 -0.96 20.40 -5.08
CA THR A 22 -2.23 20.35 -4.33
C THR A 22 -3.43 20.27 -5.25
N ASP A 23 -3.53 21.17 -6.23
CA ASP A 23 -4.64 21.25 -7.18
C ASP A 23 -4.29 20.61 -8.52
N HIS A 24 -3.05 20.74 -8.95
CA HIS A 24 -2.49 20.14 -10.16
C HIS A 24 -1.00 19.89 -9.98
N TRP A 25 -0.46 18.96 -10.74
CA TRP A 25 0.98 18.73 -10.76
C TRP A 25 1.66 19.79 -11.62
N PRO A 26 2.61 20.57 -11.08
CA PRO A 26 3.46 21.44 -11.88
C PRO A 26 4.22 20.62 -12.94
N GLU A 27 4.31 21.13 -14.15
CA GLU A 27 5.00 20.47 -15.25
C GLU A 27 6.25 21.27 -15.65
N ASN A 28 7.41 20.66 -15.53
CA ASN A 28 8.69 21.17 -16.00
C ASN A 28 9.29 20.17 -17.00
N LYS A 29 9.55 20.61 -18.22
CA LYS A 29 10.16 19.72 -19.22
C LYS A 29 11.66 19.63 -18.98
N ILE A 30 12.15 18.43 -18.67
CA ILE A 30 13.59 18.15 -18.81
C ILE A 30 13.93 18.22 -20.29
N GLN A 31 14.94 19.03 -20.63
CA GLN A 31 15.58 18.90 -21.93
C GLN A 31 16.42 17.62 -21.90
N LEU A 32 15.90 16.57 -22.50
CA LEU A 32 16.58 15.28 -22.63
C LEU A 32 17.69 15.40 -23.70
N ASN A 33 18.74 16.13 -23.39
CA ASN A 33 19.92 16.24 -24.26
C ASN A 33 20.85 15.02 -24.10
N ASP A 34 20.60 14.17 -23.10
CA ASP A 34 21.36 12.96 -22.85
C ASP A 34 20.85 11.83 -23.77
N GLN A 35 21.71 11.45 -24.72
CA GLN A 35 21.41 10.36 -25.66
C GLN A 35 21.26 9.00 -24.94
N ASP A 36 21.92 8.80 -23.82
CA ASP A 36 21.84 7.53 -23.10
C ASP A 36 20.52 7.41 -22.35
N PHE A 37 20.03 8.50 -21.77
CA PHE A 37 18.69 8.53 -21.19
C PHE A 37 17.61 8.24 -22.25
N LYS A 38 17.72 8.86 -23.43
CA LYS A 38 16.79 8.60 -24.51
C LYS A 38 16.80 7.13 -24.94
N LYS A 39 17.97 6.51 -25.09
CA LYS A 39 18.11 5.08 -25.42
C LYS A 39 17.44 4.19 -24.36
N ILE A 40 17.65 4.51 -23.05
CA ILE A 40 17.01 3.78 -21.96
C ILE A 40 15.48 3.85 -22.06
N ILE A 41 14.93 5.03 -22.27
CA ILE A 41 13.49 5.21 -22.42
C ILE A 41 12.96 4.48 -23.65
N ASP A 42 13.61 4.59 -24.78
CA ASP A 42 13.19 3.92 -26.02
C ASP A 42 13.22 2.41 -25.86
N TYR A 43 14.26 1.86 -25.22
CA TYR A 43 14.35 0.45 -24.86
C TYR A 43 13.22 0.04 -23.90
N THR A 44 12.97 0.81 -22.82
CA THR A 44 11.94 0.52 -21.83
C THR A 44 10.55 0.35 -22.44
N PHE A 45 10.23 1.09 -23.50
CA PHE A 45 8.96 1.02 -24.20
C PHE A 45 8.99 0.18 -25.48
N SER A 46 10.10 -0.48 -25.78
CA SER A 46 10.23 -1.35 -26.96
C SER A 46 9.62 -2.74 -26.71
N THR A 47 9.35 -3.45 -27.79
CA THR A 47 8.97 -4.88 -27.70
C THR A 47 10.10 -5.77 -27.24
N GLU A 48 11.36 -5.36 -27.48
CA GLU A 48 12.55 -6.10 -27.07
C GLU A 48 12.70 -6.19 -25.54
N SER A 49 12.23 -5.17 -24.81
CA SER A 49 12.32 -5.14 -23.37
C SER A 49 11.32 -6.04 -22.64
N ILE A 50 10.30 -6.56 -23.35
CA ILE A 50 9.19 -7.30 -22.72
C ILE A 50 9.67 -8.55 -22.00
N GLU A 51 10.65 -9.27 -22.54
CA GLU A 51 11.18 -10.50 -21.92
C GLU A 51 11.96 -10.19 -20.63
N THR A 52 12.60 -9.03 -20.53
CA THR A 52 13.45 -8.66 -19.38
C THR A 52 12.75 -7.78 -18.36
N LEU A 53 11.94 -6.84 -18.81
CA LEU A 53 11.28 -5.84 -17.95
C LEU A 53 9.77 -6.07 -17.82
N GLY A 54 9.18 -6.95 -18.62
CA GLY A 54 7.74 -6.99 -18.81
C GLY A 54 7.27 -5.79 -19.66
N ARG A 55 5.96 -5.70 -19.89
CA ARG A 55 5.38 -4.57 -20.62
C ARG A 55 5.31 -3.33 -19.72
N THR A 56 6.05 -2.29 -20.08
CA THR A 56 5.95 -0.99 -19.43
C THR A 56 4.72 -0.25 -19.96
N ASN A 57 3.77 0.06 -19.11
CA ASN A 57 2.54 0.77 -19.47
C ASN A 57 2.69 2.29 -19.37
N ALA A 58 3.36 2.78 -18.33
CA ALA A 58 3.54 4.19 -18.07
C ALA A 58 4.86 4.45 -17.35
N LEU A 59 5.48 5.57 -17.62
CA LEU A 59 6.63 6.09 -16.88
C LEU A 59 6.37 7.54 -16.53
N LEU A 60 6.51 7.88 -15.26
CA LEU A 60 6.41 9.23 -14.73
C LEU A 60 7.68 9.54 -13.94
N ILE A 61 8.29 10.68 -14.22
CA ILE A 61 9.44 11.18 -13.46
C ILE A 61 9.04 12.50 -12.83
N VAL A 62 9.17 12.56 -11.51
CA VAL A 62 8.93 13.77 -10.72
C VAL A 62 10.25 14.24 -10.14
N GLN A 63 10.56 15.51 -10.29
CA GLN A 63 11.74 16.15 -9.72
C GLN A 63 11.35 17.51 -9.14
N ASN A 64 11.75 17.77 -7.90
CA ASN A 64 11.46 19.03 -7.21
C ASN A 64 9.98 19.43 -7.26
N GLY A 65 9.07 18.46 -6.97
CA GLY A 65 7.63 18.69 -6.97
C GLY A 65 6.96 18.79 -8.33
N SER A 66 7.70 18.73 -9.43
CA SER A 66 7.16 18.88 -10.79
C SER A 66 7.29 17.60 -11.60
N ILE A 67 6.31 17.33 -12.48
CA ILE A 67 6.44 16.29 -13.51
C ILE A 67 7.42 16.79 -14.55
N VAL A 68 8.54 16.10 -14.70
CA VAL A 68 9.59 16.46 -15.66
C VAL A 68 9.63 15.55 -16.87
N TYR A 69 9.06 14.37 -16.77
CA TYR A 69 8.90 13.44 -17.88
C TYR A 69 7.68 12.55 -17.69
N GLU A 70 6.96 12.31 -18.77
CA GLU A 70 5.78 11.47 -18.80
C GLU A 70 5.70 10.75 -20.15
N LYS A 71 5.53 9.43 -20.15
CA LYS A 71 5.36 8.60 -21.34
C LYS A 71 4.43 7.43 -21.07
N TYR A 72 3.58 7.12 -22.03
CA TYR A 72 2.62 6.01 -21.99
C TYR A 72 2.81 5.10 -23.19
N ASN A 73 2.49 3.82 -23.03
CA ASN A 73 2.46 2.84 -24.10
C ASN A 73 1.03 2.66 -24.61
N GLU A 74 0.81 2.89 -25.88
CA GLU A 74 -0.51 2.74 -26.51
C GLU A 74 -1.18 1.39 -26.17
N PRO A 75 -2.49 1.34 -25.85
CA PRO A 75 -3.47 2.44 -25.81
C PRO A 75 -3.56 3.17 -24.47
N ILE A 76 -2.59 3.00 -23.57
CA ILE A 76 -2.54 3.62 -22.24
C ILE A 76 -2.29 5.12 -22.38
N ASN A 77 -2.94 5.91 -21.53
CA ASN A 77 -2.76 7.36 -21.44
C ASN A 77 -2.91 7.82 -19.99
N ARG A 78 -2.74 9.13 -19.74
CA ARG A 78 -2.81 9.75 -18.40
C ARG A 78 -4.08 9.38 -17.63
N ASN A 79 -5.21 9.19 -18.29
CA ASN A 79 -6.49 8.92 -17.65
C ASN A 79 -6.79 7.41 -17.52
N THR A 80 -5.90 6.55 -17.99
CA THR A 80 -6.09 5.10 -17.92
C THR A 80 -5.88 4.62 -16.51
N LYS A 81 -6.89 3.97 -15.93
CA LYS A 81 -6.78 3.35 -14.61
C LYS A 81 -5.96 2.07 -14.70
N LEU A 82 -4.83 2.05 -14.03
CA LEU A 82 -3.95 0.89 -13.93
C LEU A 82 -4.13 0.19 -12.58
N VAL A 83 -3.90 -1.11 -12.55
CA VAL A 83 -3.95 -1.90 -11.31
C VAL A 83 -2.78 -1.50 -10.42
N SER A 84 -3.06 -1.11 -9.19
CA SER A 84 -2.05 -0.65 -8.24
C SER A 84 -1.25 -1.78 -7.58
N TYR A 85 -1.76 -3.02 -7.62
CA TYR A 85 -1.19 -4.14 -6.88
C TYR A 85 -0.85 -3.72 -5.43
N SER A 86 0.34 -4.05 -4.95
CA SER A 86 0.76 -3.79 -3.57
C SER A 86 0.98 -2.32 -3.22
N MET A 87 0.94 -1.38 -4.17
CA MET A 87 0.87 0.05 -3.84
C MET A 87 -0.38 0.39 -3.02
N ALA A 88 -1.46 -0.39 -3.15
CA ALA A 88 -2.65 -0.27 -2.32
C ALA A 88 -2.35 -0.39 -0.81
N LYS A 89 -1.29 -1.09 -0.42
CA LYS A 89 -0.87 -1.21 0.99
C LYS A 89 -0.44 0.14 1.57
N SER A 90 0.26 0.96 0.79
CA SER A 90 0.64 2.32 1.19
C SER A 90 -0.60 3.20 1.37
N TYR A 91 -1.60 3.02 0.50
CA TYR A 91 -2.87 3.72 0.60
C TYR A 91 -3.63 3.37 1.90
N ILE A 92 -3.68 2.07 2.25
CA ILE A 92 -4.29 1.63 3.52
C ILE A 92 -3.47 2.11 4.72
N GLY A 93 -2.14 2.15 4.62
CA GLY A 93 -1.28 2.73 5.65
C GLY A 93 -1.60 4.20 5.91
N LEU A 94 -1.75 5.00 4.84
CA LEU A 94 -2.15 6.40 4.94
C LEU A 94 -3.53 6.55 5.58
N LEU A 95 -4.52 5.79 5.13
CA LEU A 95 -5.87 5.79 5.73
C LEU A 95 -5.82 5.42 7.22
N THR A 96 -5.00 4.45 7.61
CA THR A 96 -4.83 4.08 9.03
C THR A 96 -4.29 5.26 9.83
N GLY A 97 -3.30 5.99 9.31
CA GLY A 97 -2.79 7.20 9.93
C GLY A 97 -3.88 8.28 10.10
N MET A 98 -4.71 8.49 9.08
CA MET A 98 -5.83 9.42 9.15
C MET A 98 -6.89 9.00 10.18
N MET A 99 -7.14 7.71 10.33
CA MET A 99 -8.06 7.17 11.35
C MET A 99 -7.55 7.43 12.77
N ILE A 100 -6.23 7.34 12.97
CA ILE A 100 -5.57 7.68 14.25
C ILE A 100 -5.66 9.19 14.50
N ASP A 101 -5.35 10.02 13.52
CA ASP A 101 -5.43 11.47 13.61
C ASP A 101 -6.83 11.97 13.98
N LYS A 102 -7.87 11.33 13.45
CA LYS A 102 -9.27 11.62 13.75
C LYS A 102 -9.78 11.00 15.08
N GLY A 103 -8.95 10.20 15.76
CA GLY A 103 -9.33 9.51 16.99
C GLY A 103 -10.30 8.34 16.80
N PHE A 104 -10.48 7.82 15.60
CA PHE A 104 -11.31 6.65 15.32
C PHE A 104 -10.55 5.33 15.57
N ILE A 105 -9.24 5.38 15.57
CA ILE A 105 -8.32 4.38 16.10
C ILE A 105 -7.51 5.10 17.19
N GLU A 106 -7.40 4.51 18.37
CA GLU A 106 -6.79 5.15 19.54
C GLU A 106 -5.30 5.46 19.30
N SER A 107 -4.56 4.49 18.77
CA SER A 107 -3.13 4.64 18.44
C SER A 107 -2.65 3.48 17.56
N LYS A 108 -1.41 3.58 17.09
CA LYS A 108 -0.73 2.46 16.41
C LYS A 108 -0.53 1.23 17.30
N ASP A 109 -0.58 1.39 18.62
CA ASP A 109 -0.36 0.33 19.59
C ASP A 109 -1.68 -0.29 20.09
N GLU A 110 -2.83 0.19 19.59
CA GLU A 110 -4.16 -0.35 19.88
C GLU A 110 -4.22 -1.84 19.56
N LYS A 111 -4.80 -2.62 20.49
CA LYS A 111 -5.00 -4.06 20.42
C LYS A 111 -6.49 -4.41 20.56
N ASN A 112 -6.81 -5.71 20.63
CA ASN A 112 -8.20 -6.18 20.65
C ASN A 112 -9.00 -5.67 19.45
N LEU A 113 -8.38 -5.71 18.28
CA LEU A 113 -8.83 -5.03 17.06
C LEU A 113 -10.13 -5.62 16.47
N LEU A 114 -10.31 -6.92 16.63
CA LEU A 114 -11.47 -7.65 16.10
C LEU A 114 -12.13 -8.48 17.20
N LYS A 115 -13.47 -8.42 17.28
CA LYS A 115 -14.27 -9.13 18.30
C LYS A 115 -14.13 -10.65 18.22
N GLU A 116 -13.89 -11.18 17.04
CA GLU A 116 -13.67 -12.60 16.77
C GLU A 116 -12.31 -13.12 17.27
N TRP A 117 -11.37 -12.25 17.57
CA TRP A 117 -10.03 -12.62 18.08
C TRP A 117 -10.06 -12.82 19.62
N GLN A 118 -10.58 -13.97 20.06
CA GLN A 118 -10.66 -14.31 21.49
C GLN A 118 -9.41 -15.05 22.01
N ASP A 119 -8.52 -15.45 21.11
CA ASP A 119 -7.24 -16.11 21.40
C ASP A 119 -6.08 -15.10 21.45
N ASN A 120 -4.85 -15.58 21.31
CA ASN A 120 -3.64 -14.75 21.34
C ASN A 120 -3.57 -13.70 20.21
N ARG A 121 -4.41 -13.80 19.15
CA ARG A 121 -4.53 -12.77 18.11
C ARG A 121 -5.03 -11.43 18.68
N LYS A 122 -5.70 -11.43 19.82
CA LYS A 122 -6.06 -10.19 20.54
C LYS A 122 -4.87 -9.29 20.88
N ASN A 123 -3.64 -9.86 20.92
CA ASN A 123 -2.40 -9.11 21.18
C ASN A 123 -1.80 -8.47 19.93
N ILE A 124 -2.34 -8.75 18.75
CA ILE A 124 -1.95 -8.08 17.51
C ILE A 124 -2.37 -6.62 17.60
N SER A 125 -1.44 -5.70 17.33
CA SER A 125 -1.72 -4.27 17.28
C SER A 125 -1.81 -3.76 15.84
N ILE A 126 -2.32 -2.54 15.66
CA ILE A 126 -2.29 -1.82 14.39
C ILE A 126 -0.85 -1.77 13.84
N SER A 127 0.13 -1.46 14.70
CA SER A 127 1.55 -1.42 14.31
C SER A 127 2.05 -2.77 13.81
N HIS A 128 1.64 -3.88 14.42
CA HIS A 128 2.03 -5.21 13.95
C HIS A 128 1.52 -5.49 12.54
N LEU A 129 0.27 -5.11 12.24
CA LEU A 129 -0.32 -5.26 10.91
C LEU A 129 0.36 -4.34 9.88
N LEU A 130 0.60 -3.07 10.21
CA LEU A 130 1.29 -2.12 9.34
C LEU A 130 2.72 -2.56 8.99
N ASN A 131 3.41 -3.21 9.92
CA ASN A 131 4.78 -3.66 9.74
C ASN A 131 4.90 -5.10 9.24
N MET A 132 3.79 -5.77 8.88
CA MET A 132 3.80 -7.16 8.44
C MET A 132 4.42 -8.11 9.50
N GLN A 133 4.04 -7.91 10.75
CA GLN A 133 4.59 -8.59 11.93
C GLN A 133 3.50 -9.16 12.83
N SER A 134 2.31 -9.44 12.32
CA SER A 134 1.20 -9.97 13.12
C SER A 134 1.48 -11.35 13.73
N GLY A 135 2.34 -12.14 13.10
CA GLY A 135 2.58 -13.54 13.47
C GLY A 135 1.51 -14.50 12.97
N LEU A 136 0.56 -14.05 12.13
CA LEU A 136 -0.40 -14.93 11.46
C LEU A 136 0.32 -15.90 10.52
N ASP A 137 -0.18 -17.14 10.45
CA ASP A 137 0.35 -18.18 9.55
C ASP A 137 -0.16 -18.00 8.10
N PHE A 138 -0.18 -16.75 7.64
CA PHE A 138 -0.58 -16.41 6.28
C PHE A 138 0.56 -16.66 5.31
N VAL A 139 0.31 -17.47 4.27
CA VAL A 139 1.28 -17.80 3.23
C VAL A 139 0.97 -16.99 1.98
N GLU A 140 1.89 -16.10 1.61
CA GLU A 140 1.81 -15.35 0.37
C GLU A 140 2.80 -15.89 -0.64
N GLN A 141 2.30 -16.65 -1.59
CA GLN A 141 3.03 -17.11 -2.76
C GLN A 141 2.08 -17.20 -3.96
N TYR A 142 2.63 -17.12 -5.16
CA TYR A 142 1.87 -17.00 -6.41
C TYR A 142 2.14 -18.15 -7.38
N ASP A 143 2.93 -19.11 -6.98
CA ASP A 143 3.14 -20.36 -7.71
C ASP A 143 2.21 -21.47 -7.20
N ASN A 144 2.05 -22.52 -8.01
CA ASN A 144 1.20 -23.65 -7.66
C ASN A 144 1.93 -24.71 -6.82
N ASN A 145 3.03 -24.37 -6.16
CA ASN A 145 3.91 -25.30 -5.47
C ASN A 145 3.58 -25.44 -3.98
N GLY A 146 2.32 -25.38 -3.61
CA GLY A 146 1.89 -25.59 -2.23
C GLY A 146 0.76 -24.69 -1.77
N ARG A 147 0.63 -24.51 -0.45
CA ARG A 147 -0.39 -23.66 0.15
C ARG A 147 -0.13 -22.19 -0.18
N SER A 148 -1.15 -21.53 -0.69
CA SER A 148 -1.18 -20.07 -0.85
C SER A 148 -2.48 -19.49 -0.31
N ASP A 149 -2.41 -18.86 0.85
CA ASP A 149 -3.58 -18.19 1.42
C ASP A 149 -3.95 -16.95 0.59
N THR A 150 -2.97 -16.35 -0.09
CA THR A 150 -3.24 -15.24 -1.01
C THR A 150 -4.10 -15.67 -2.19
N LEU A 151 -3.76 -16.78 -2.85
CA LEU A 151 -4.55 -17.28 -3.97
C LEU A 151 -5.95 -17.72 -3.51
N GLU A 152 -6.03 -18.40 -2.36
CA GLU A 152 -7.32 -18.79 -1.78
C GLU A 152 -8.18 -17.57 -1.40
N MET A 153 -7.57 -16.54 -0.81
CA MET A 153 -8.23 -15.30 -0.45
C MET A 153 -8.73 -14.53 -1.69
N LEU A 154 -7.96 -14.50 -2.79
CA LEU A 154 -8.29 -13.70 -3.98
C LEU A 154 -9.24 -14.43 -4.93
N PHE A 155 -9.09 -15.74 -5.09
CA PHE A 155 -9.75 -16.52 -6.14
C PHE A 155 -10.53 -17.73 -5.64
N GLY A 156 -10.23 -18.22 -4.43
CA GLY A 156 -10.94 -19.29 -3.76
C GLY A 156 -12.17 -18.81 -2.95
N ASP A 157 -12.49 -19.49 -1.88
CA ASP A 157 -13.64 -19.16 -1.03
C ASP A 157 -13.48 -17.83 -0.30
N GLY A 158 -12.23 -17.40 -0.04
CA GLY A 158 -11.92 -16.10 0.56
C GLY A 158 -12.36 -14.89 -0.27
N ARG A 159 -12.61 -15.03 -1.58
CA ARG A 159 -12.99 -13.92 -2.47
C ARG A 159 -14.27 -13.18 -2.09
N PHE A 160 -15.16 -13.85 -1.35
CA PHE A 160 -16.43 -13.25 -0.91
C PHE A 160 -16.26 -12.28 0.29
N ASP A 161 -15.26 -12.53 1.14
CA ASP A 161 -14.86 -11.65 2.24
C ASP A 161 -13.37 -11.87 2.57
N GLN A 162 -12.51 -11.25 1.79
CA GLN A 162 -11.06 -11.40 1.87
C GLN A 162 -10.53 -11.06 3.26
N ALA A 163 -11.08 -10.03 3.87
CA ALA A 163 -10.61 -9.56 5.17
C ALA A 163 -11.00 -10.52 6.31
N SER A 164 -12.19 -11.08 6.27
CA SER A 164 -12.61 -12.12 7.24
C SER A 164 -11.83 -13.41 7.03
N PHE A 165 -11.56 -13.79 5.78
CA PHE A 165 -10.69 -14.92 5.49
C PHE A 165 -9.30 -14.71 6.11
N ALA A 166 -8.64 -13.58 5.84
CA ALA A 166 -7.33 -13.28 6.40
C ALA A 166 -7.34 -13.26 7.94
N ALA A 167 -8.38 -12.67 8.54
CA ALA A 167 -8.55 -12.62 9.98
C ALA A 167 -8.81 -14.00 10.63
N SER A 168 -9.28 -14.99 9.87
CA SER A 168 -9.50 -16.36 10.36
C SER A 168 -8.21 -17.19 10.48
N VAL A 169 -7.14 -16.76 9.82
CA VAL A 169 -5.86 -17.46 9.84
C VAL A 169 -5.30 -17.51 11.27
N ALA A 170 -4.81 -18.68 11.66
CA ALA A 170 -4.26 -18.90 13.00
C ALA A 170 -2.90 -18.20 13.20
N LEU A 171 -2.53 -17.95 14.44
CA LEU A 171 -1.15 -17.54 14.75
C LEU A 171 -0.19 -18.74 14.56
N LYS A 172 1.00 -18.43 14.04
CA LYS A 172 2.18 -19.28 14.25
C LYS A 172 2.57 -19.26 15.73
N SER A 173 3.44 -20.19 16.14
CA SER A 173 4.07 -20.18 17.47
C SER A 173 5.08 -19.03 17.61
N ILE A 174 4.70 -17.83 17.16
CA ILE A 174 5.53 -16.62 17.12
C ILE A 174 4.72 -15.48 17.76
N THR A 175 5.35 -14.77 18.67
CA THR A 175 4.75 -13.59 19.29
C THR A 175 4.62 -12.46 18.24
N PRO A 176 3.48 -11.75 18.16
CA PRO A 176 3.35 -10.57 17.31
C PRO A 176 4.48 -9.57 17.55
N GLY A 177 4.98 -8.98 16.48
CA GLY A 177 6.12 -8.05 16.49
C GLY A 177 7.49 -8.68 16.31
N MET A 178 7.62 -10.01 16.40
CA MET A 178 8.94 -10.67 16.40
C MET A 178 9.48 -11.01 15.02
N LYS A 179 8.62 -11.20 14.01
CA LYS A 179 9.05 -11.65 12.68
C LYS A 179 8.25 -10.95 11.59
N PHE A 180 8.96 -10.40 10.62
CA PHE A 180 8.38 -9.94 9.37
C PHE A 180 7.91 -11.11 8.51
N ASN A 181 6.69 -11.02 7.99
CA ASN A 181 6.12 -11.95 7.02
C ASN A 181 5.21 -11.18 6.08
N TYR A 182 5.69 -10.89 4.88
CA TYR A 182 4.91 -10.13 3.91
C TYR A 182 3.55 -10.77 3.67
N SER A 183 2.48 -10.00 3.80
CA SER A 183 1.11 -10.50 3.76
C SER A 183 0.10 -9.48 3.25
N THR A 184 -0.52 -9.80 2.12
CA THR A 184 -1.72 -9.08 1.63
C THR A 184 -2.89 -9.24 2.61
N GLY A 185 -2.94 -10.34 3.34
CA GLY A 185 -3.95 -10.58 4.38
C GLY A 185 -3.96 -9.51 5.46
N GLU A 186 -2.77 -9.07 5.95
CA GLU A 186 -2.69 -8.04 6.99
C GLU A 186 -3.26 -6.69 6.53
N THR A 187 -3.06 -6.34 5.27
CA THR A 187 -3.64 -5.13 4.68
C THR A 187 -5.17 -5.21 4.57
N ASN A 188 -5.70 -6.38 4.21
CA ASN A 188 -7.15 -6.61 4.20
C ASN A 188 -7.75 -6.52 5.61
N ILE A 189 -7.06 -7.03 6.62
CA ILE A 189 -7.48 -6.90 8.03
C ILE A 189 -7.51 -5.43 8.44
N LEU A 190 -6.49 -4.62 8.11
CA LEU A 190 -6.50 -3.17 8.36
C LEU A 190 -7.70 -2.49 7.68
N SER A 191 -7.98 -2.84 6.42
CA SER A 191 -9.14 -2.30 5.70
C SER A 191 -10.47 -2.65 6.41
N LYS A 192 -10.61 -3.87 6.94
CA LYS A 192 -11.77 -4.28 7.75
C LYS A 192 -11.87 -3.45 9.03
N ILE A 193 -10.76 -3.24 9.74
CA ILE A 193 -10.74 -2.44 10.97
C ILE A 193 -11.19 -1.01 10.67
N ILE A 194 -10.64 -0.38 9.63
CA ILE A 194 -11.05 0.97 9.19
C ILE A 194 -12.55 1.00 8.93
N LYS A 195 -13.07 0.03 8.16
CA LYS A 195 -14.51 -0.05 7.86
C LYS A 195 -15.36 -0.15 9.13
N LEU A 196 -14.96 -1.00 10.08
CA LEU A 196 -15.69 -1.19 11.35
C LEU A 196 -15.68 0.09 12.18
N ARG A 197 -14.54 0.76 12.31
CA ARG A 197 -14.44 2.04 13.05
C ARG A 197 -15.27 3.15 12.42
N LEU A 198 -15.31 3.23 11.09
CA LEU A 198 -16.18 4.19 10.39
C LEU A 198 -17.66 3.90 10.62
N GLN A 199 -18.06 2.62 10.62
CA GLN A 199 -19.43 2.21 10.92
C GLN A 199 -19.84 2.58 12.35
N GLU A 200 -18.95 2.46 13.33
CA GLU A 200 -19.18 2.90 14.72
C GLU A 200 -19.45 4.43 14.80
N GLN A 201 -18.94 5.20 13.85
CA GLN A 201 -19.17 6.65 13.70
C GLN A 201 -20.36 6.99 12.77
N ASN A 202 -21.10 6.00 12.28
CA ASN A 202 -22.14 6.15 11.26
C ASN A 202 -21.64 6.78 9.94
N LEU A 203 -20.36 6.54 9.60
CA LEU A 203 -19.72 7.03 8.38
C LEU A 203 -19.68 5.94 7.30
N ASN A 204 -19.91 6.35 6.04
CA ASN A 204 -19.75 5.47 4.89
C ASN A 204 -18.29 5.38 4.49
N TYR A 205 -17.78 4.17 4.31
CA TYR A 205 -16.37 3.90 3.98
C TYR A 205 -15.93 4.60 2.67
N GLN A 206 -16.72 4.49 1.60
CA GLN A 206 -16.37 5.06 0.31
C GLN A 206 -16.40 6.59 0.34
N ASN A 207 -17.41 7.18 0.99
CA ASN A 207 -17.50 8.63 1.14
C ASN A 207 -16.32 9.15 1.96
N PHE A 208 -15.98 8.46 3.06
CA PHE A 208 -14.83 8.86 3.87
C PHE A 208 -13.52 8.91 3.07
N ILE A 209 -13.26 7.88 2.25
CA ILE A 209 -12.09 7.86 1.38
C ILE A 209 -12.14 9.01 0.36
N ASN A 210 -13.26 9.19 -0.31
CA ASN A 210 -13.41 10.23 -1.31
C ASN A 210 -13.16 11.62 -0.71
N ASP A 211 -13.80 11.92 0.42
CA ASP A 211 -13.79 13.25 1.02
C ASP A 211 -12.45 13.61 1.69
N ASN A 212 -11.77 12.60 2.26
CA ASN A 212 -10.57 12.84 3.05
C ASN A 212 -9.27 12.52 2.33
N LEU A 213 -9.29 11.69 1.31
CA LEU A 213 -8.08 11.26 0.60
C LEU A 213 -8.18 11.52 -0.92
N SER A 214 -9.08 10.85 -1.64
CA SER A 214 -9.08 10.92 -3.11
C SER A 214 -9.26 12.35 -3.63
N SER A 215 -10.17 13.14 -3.03
CA SER A 215 -10.36 14.56 -3.40
C SER A 215 -9.17 15.45 -3.06
N LYS A 216 -8.19 14.97 -2.32
CA LYS A 216 -7.00 15.74 -1.91
C LYS A 216 -5.76 15.43 -2.72
N ILE A 217 -5.75 14.27 -3.35
CA ILE A 217 -4.59 13.80 -4.11
C ILE A 217 -4.85 13.63 -5.61
N GLY A 218 -6.08 13.89 -6.09
CA GLY A 218 -6.48 13.82 -7.49
C GLY A 218 -7.07 12.48 -7.91
#